data_dea09b4b9bd8d4c79ce2871cbf1b0b64
#
_entry.id   dea09b4b9bd8d4c79ce2871cbf1b0b64
#
_cell.length_a   1.000
_cell.length_b   1.000
_cell.length_c   1.000
_cell.angle_alpha   90.00
_cell.angle_beta   90.00
_cell.angle_gamma   90.00
#
_symmetry.space_group_name_H-M   'P 1'
#
loop_
_entity.id
_entity.type
_entity.pdbx_description
1 polymer ?
#
loop_
_entity_poly.entity_id
_entity_poly.type
_entity_poly.pdbx_seq_one_letter_code
_entity_poly.pdbx_strand_id
1 'polypeptide(L)' 'MRTIKFTYWQDGDFFIGFLNEYPDYQTQGTTKEELAENLKDLLIDLESDQVPFARRTEELLVA' A
#
# COMPACT_ATOMS: atom_id res chain seq x y z
N MET A 1 9.21 -7.04 15.87
CA MET A 1 8.40 -7.37 14.68
C MET A 1 7.02 -6.80 14.84
N ARG A 2 6.49 -6.20 13.79
CA ARG A 2 5.14 -5.66 13.81
C ARG A 2 4.35 -6.22 12.63
N THR A 3 3.05 -6.19 12.73
CA THR A 3 2.17 -6.53 11.62
C THR A 3 1.43 -5.29 11.16
N ILE A 4 1.20 -5.20 9.87
CA ILE A 4 0.33 -4.18 9.30
C ILE A 4 -0.66 -4.87 8.38
N LYS A 5 -1.79 -4.23 8.18
CA LYS A 5 -2.85 -4.80 7.37
C LYS A 5 -2.74 -4.33 5.93
N PHE A 6 -3.06 -5.21 5.01
CA PHE A 6 -3.20 -4.86 3.62
C PHE A 6 -4.48 -5.45 3.06
N THR A 7 -5.00 -4.80 2.05
CA THR A 7 -6.23 -5.21 1.36
C THR A 7 -5.86 -5.59 -0.06
N TYR A 8 -6.41 -6.68 -0.56
CA TYR A 8 -6.09 -7.11 -1.90
C TYR A 8 -7.29 -7.77 -2.56
N TRP A 9 -7.24 -7.83 -3.88
CA TRP A 9 -8.23 -8.54 -4.70
C TRP A 9 -7.54 -9.12 -5.92
N GLN A 10 -8.23 -10.04 -6.58
CA GLN A 10 -7.72 -10.65 -7.80
C GLN A 10 -8.39 -9.98 -9.00
N ASP A 11 -7.59 -9.61 -9.97
CA ASP A 11 -8.07 -9.01 -11.22
C ASP A 11 -7.39 -9.77 -12.37
N GLY A 12 -8.14 -10.72 -12.96
CA GLY A 12 -7.57 -11.57 -14.00
C GLY A 12 -6.45 -12.43 -13.44
N ASP A 13 -5.27 -12.32 -14.03
CA ASP A 13 -4.11 -13.09 -13.64
C ASP A 13 -3.26 -12.39 -12.56
N PHE A 14 -3.74 -11.24 -12.07
CA PHE A 14 -2.97 -10.44 -11.13
C PHE A 14 -3.68 -10.31 -9.80
N PHE A 15 -2.90 -10.21 -8.74
CA PHE A 15 -3.37 -9.75 -7.45
C PHE A 15 -2.97 -8.29 -7.30
N ILE A 16 -3.93 -7.47 -6.89
CA ILE A 16 -3.72 -6.03 -6.72
C ILE A 16 -4.02 -5.71 -5.27
N GLY A 17 -3.24 -4.83 -4.68
CA GLY A 17 -3.49 -4.50 -3.29
C GLY A 17 -2.82 -3.22 -2.84
N PHE A 18 -3.14 -2.85 -1.62
CA PHE A 18 -2.57 -1.67 -0.98
C PHE A 18 -2.44 -1.91 0.52
N LEU A 19 -1.52 -1.17 1.12
CA LEU A 19 -1.39 -1.14 2.57
C LEU A 19 -2.53 -0.27 3.12
N ASN A 20 -3.21 -0.75 4.14
CA ASN A 20 -4.37 -0.02 4.68
C ASN A 20 -4.02 1.38 5.19
N GLU A 21 -2.78 1.58 5.65
CA GLU A 21 -2.31 2.89 6.09
C GLU A 21 -1.98 3.83 4.93
N TYR A 22 -1.82 3.29 3.72
CA TYR A 22 -1.45 4.05 2.53
C TYR A 22 -2.31 3.64 1.34
N PRO A 23 -3.64 3.89 1.41
CA PRO A 23 -4.55 3.34 0.40
C PRO A 23 -4.40 3.93 -1.00
N ASP A 24 -3.67 5.03 -1.13
CA ASP A 24 -3.44 5.65 -2.42
C ASP A 24 -2.33 4.98 -3.23
N TYR A 25 -1.60 4.06 -2.63
CA TYR A 25 -0.44 3.43 -3.26
C TYR A 25 -0.72 1.97 -3.50
N GLN A 26 -1.13 1.63 -4.71
CA GLN A 26 -1.43 0.26 -5.09
C GLN A 26 -0.22 -0.37 -5.77
N THR A 27 -0.09 -1.69 -5.59
CA THR A 27 0.88 -2.47 -6.33
C THR A 27 0.23 -3.79 -6.75
N GLN A 28 0.96 -4.61 -7.49
CA GLN A 28 0.41 -5.85 -8.01
C GLN A 28 1.46 -6.95 -8.00
N GLY A 29 1.00 -8.18 -8.16
CA GLY A 29 1.83 -9.34 -8.33
C GLY A 29 1.06 -10.45 -9.02
N THR A 30 1.77 -11.42 -9.55
CA THR A 30 1.15 -12.58 -10.20
C THR A 30 0.75 -13.65 -9.19
N THR A 31 1.27 -13.57 -7.97
CA THR A 31 0.87 -14.41 -6.84
C THR A 31 0.65 -13.52 -5.63
N LYS A 32 -0.03 -14.08 -4.63
CA LYS A 32 -0.24 -13.36 -3.37
C LYS A 32 1.09 -13.10 -2.68
N GLU A 33 2.01 -14.05 -2.75
CA GLU A 33 3.34 -13.93 -2.15
C GLU A 33 4.13 -12.81 -2.81
N GLU A 34 4.07 -12.71 -4.13
CA GLU A 34 4.73 -11.63 -4.87
C GLU A 34 4.13 -10.28 -4.51
N LEU A 35 2.80 -10.22 -4.42
CA LEU A 35 2.11 -9.00 -3.98
C LEU A 35 2.59 -8.57 -2.60
N ALA A 36 2.69 -9.52 -1.66
CA ALA A 36 3.14 -9.21 -0.30
C ALA A 36 4.57 -8.67 -0.29
N GLU A 37 5.45 -9.23 -1.09
CA GLU A 37 6.83 -8.74 -1.18
C GLU A 37 6.87 -7.33 -1.76
N ASN A 38 6.07 -7.08 -2.79
CA ASN A 38 6.00 -5.74 -3.39
C ASN A 38 5.43 -4.71 -2.41
N LEU A 39 4.47 -5.12 -1.58
CA LEU A 39 3.93 -4.23 -0.55
C LEU A 39 4.95 -3.94 0.55
N LYS A 40 5.79 -4.92 0.90
CA LYS A 40 6.87 -4.68 1.87
C LYS A 40 7.88 -3.66 1.34
N ASP A 41 8.25 -3.78 0.07
CA ASP A 41 9.18 -2.85 -0.55
C ASP A 41 8.58 -1.45 -0.60
N LEU A 42 7.31 -1.35 -0.93
CA LEU A 42 6.59 -0.08 -0.93
C LEU A 42 6.56 0.55 0.45
N LEU A 43 6.33 -0.26 1.49
CA LEU A 43 6.29 0.24 2.86
C LEU A 43 7.64 0.84 3.27
N ILE A 44 8.73 0.16 2.92
CA ILE A 44 10.08 0.66 3.21
C ILE A 44 10.27 2.03 2.57
N ASP A 45 9.87 2.18 1.31
CA ASP A 45 10.01 3.45 0.61
C ASP A 45 9.14 4.54 1.25
N LEU A 46 7.90 4.21 1.60
CA LEU A 46 6.99 5.19 2.20
C LEU A 46 7.46 5.63 3.58
N GLU A 47 8.03 4.72 4.36
CA GLU A 47 8.51 5.04 5.71
C GLU A 47 9.85 5.77 5.70
N SER A 48 10.61 5.65 4.63
CA SER A 48 11.91 6.31 4.53
C SER A 48 11.82 7.73 4.00
N ASP A 49 10.61 8.23 3.72
CA ASP A 49 10.37 9.56 3.15
C ASP A 49 11.04 9.76 1.77
N GLN A 50 11.33 8.67 1.09
CA GLN A 50 11.94 8.75 -0.24
C GLN A 50 10.91 8.83 -1.36
N VAL A 51 9.63 8.64 -1.02
CA VAL A 51 8.55 8.77 -1.99
C VAL A 51 8.12 10.24 -2.03
N PRO A 52 8.32 10.93 -3.17
CA PRO A 52 7.86 12.31 -3.28
C PRO A 52 6.33 12.34 -3.24
N PHE A 53 5.79 13.39 -2.67
CA PHE A 53 4.34 13.61 -2.60
C PHE A 53 3.61 12.54 -1.77
N ALA A 54 4.26 12.01 -0.73
CA ALA A 54 3.57 11.12 0.21
C ALA A 54 2.35 11.84 0.77
N ARG A 55 1.21 11.15 0.72
CA ARG A 55 -0.06 11.76 1.11
C ARG A 55 -0.30 11.61 2.58
N ARG A 56 -1.01 12.59 3.12
CA ARG A 56 -1.40 12.58 4.52
C ARG A 56 -2.90 12.76 4.61
N THR A 57 -3.48 12.22 5.68
CA THR A 57 -4.90 12.36 5.93
C THR A 57 -5.10 13.30 7.10
N GLU A 58 -5.91 14.30 6.90
CA GLU A 58 -6.26 15.25 7.94
C GLU A 58 -7.77 15.52 7.84
N GLU A 59 -8.33 16.00 8.92
CA GLU A 59 -9.73 16.35 8.96
C GLU A 59 -9.92 17.79 8.55
N LEU A 60 -10.95 18.02 7.74
CA LEU A 60 -11.35 19.36 7.33
C LEU A 60 -12.70 19.67 7.95
N LEU A 61 -12.74 20.77 8.71
CA LEU A 61 -13.98 21.21 9.32
C LEU A 61 -14.78 22.04 8.32
N VAL A 62 -16.00 21.62 8.05
CA VAL A 62 -16.89 22.33 7.13
C VAL A 62 -18.17 22.72 7.86
N ALA A 63 -18.70 23.88 7.50
CA ALA A 63 -19.93 24.37 8.10
C ALA A 63 -21.18 23.82 7.40
#